data_84683f07a2605ca169af303e267a08fb
#
_entry.id   84683f07a2605ca169af303e267a08fb
#
_cell.length_a   1.000
_cell.length_b   1.000
_cell.length_c   1.000
_cell.angle_alpha   90.00
_cell.angle_beta   90.00
_cell.angle_gamma   90.00
#
_symmetry.space_group_name_H-M   'P 1'
#
loop_
_entity.id
_entity.type
_entity.pdbx_description
1 polymer ?
#
loop_
_entity_poly.entity_id
_entity_poly.type
_entity_poly.pdbx_seq_one_letter_code
_entity_poly.pdbx_strand_id
1 'polypeptide(L)'
;VDKPLIQYAVEEAYAAGIRHMIFVTGRSKRAIEDHFDTAFELESELEAKNKTALLAIARSIQPDDMVLSYVRQPRMLGLGHAVLCAEHLVGDEPFAVLLADDLMIGTPPVLAQMVDTYNRTGASVLAVQEVPQEHTGRYGIVVGTTTEERLIQVSHMVEKPKPEVAPSRMAVAGRYILTPGVFSQIRQQTAGAG
;
A
#
# COMPACT_ATOMS: atom_id res chain seq x y z
N VAL A 1 -2.38 9.54 -18.77
CA VAL A 1 -2.82 8.96 -17.48
C VAL A 1 -4.26 9.39 -17.29
N ASP A 2 -5.16 8.44 -17.20
CA ASP A 2 -6.62 8.62 -17.20
C ASP A 2 -7.24 8.57 -15.80
N LYS A 3 -6.45 8.16 -14.78
CA LYS A 3 -6.89 8.05 -13.39
C LYS A 3 -5.76 8.35 -12.40
N PRO A 4 -6.06 8.80 -11.16
CA PRO A 4 -5.03 9.10 -10.15
C PRO A 4 -4.33 7.83 -9.65
N LEU A 5 -3.07 7.96 -9.21
CA LEU A 5 -2.25 6.83 -8.72
C LEU A 5 -2.93 6.06 -7.59
N ILE A 6 -3.63 6.75 -6.70
CA ILE A 6 -4.33 6.14 -5.58
C ILE A 6 -5.40 5.13 -6.04
N GLN A 7 -6.04 5.36 -7.19
CA GLN A 7 -7.03 4.45 -7.75
C GLN A 7 -6.37 3.14 -8.20
N TYR A 8 -5.17 3.18 -8.79
CA TYR A 8 -4.43 1.95 -9.13
C TYR A 8 -4.13 1.10 -7.89
N ALA A 9 -3.77 1.73 -6.77
CA ALA A 9 -3.54 1.01 -5.51
C ALA A 9 -4.83 0.35 -4.98
N VAL A 10 -5.97 1.04 -5.08
CA VAL A 10 -7.28 0.49 -4.69
C VAL A 10 -7.67 -0.69 -5.59
N GLU A 11 -7.51 -0.55 -6.91
CA GLU A 11 -7.79 -1.63 -7.85
C GLU A 11 -6.89 -2.85 -7.64
N GLU A 12 -5.62 -2.64 -7.33
CA GLU A 12 -4.68 -3.71 -6.98
C GLU A 12 -5.14 -4.46 -5.72
N ALA A 13 -5.52 -3.70 -4.67
CA ALA A 13 -6.01 -4.27 -3.42
C ALA A 13 -7.31 -5.05 -3.62
N TYR A 14 -8.23 -4.50 -4.40
CA TYR A 14 -9.49 -5.16 -4.75
C TYR A 14 -9.25 -6.48 -5.49
N ALA A 15 -8.36 -6.46 -6.49
CA ALA A 15 -7.98 -7.65 -7.26
C ALA A 15 -7.24 -8.71 -6.40
N ALA A 16 -6.59 -8.30 -5.32
CA ALA A 16 -5.99 -9.20 -4.32
C ALA A 16 -7.00 -9.76 -3.30
N GLY A 17 -8.29 -9.42 -3.41
CA GLY A 17 -9.35 -9.90 -2.54
C GLY A 17 -9.64 -9.01 -1.33
N ILE A 18 -8.98 -7.86 -1.18
CA ILE A 18 -9.23 -6.92 -0.08
C ILE A 18 -10.55 -6.17 -0.35
N ARG A 19 -11.38 -6.06 0.68
CA ARG A 19 -12.70 -5.43 0.62
C ARG A 19 -12.88 -4.26 1.59
N HIS A 20 -12.00 -4.11 2.55
CA HIS A 20 -11.95 -2.97 3.44
C HIS A 20 -10.65 -2.19 3.22
N MET A 21 -10.76 -0.97 2.72
CA MET A 21 -9.64 -0.07 2.49
C MET A 21 -9.66 1.05 3.52
N ILE A 22 -8.54 1.25 4.20
CA ILE A 22 -8.38 2.32 5.18
C ILE A 22 -7.39 3.35 4.62
N PHE A 23 -7.87 4.53 4.30
CA PHE A 23 -7.02 5.64 3.87
C PHE A 23 -6.49 6.41 5.08
N VAL A 24 -5.18 6.43 5.24
CA VAL A 24 -4.54 7.31 6.22
C VAL A 24 -4.21 8.63 5.53
N THR A 25 -4.99 9.66 5.83
CA THR A 25 -4.92 10.96 5.19
C THR A 25 -4.33 12.03 6.11
N GLY A 26 -3.96 13.16 5.54
CA GLY A 26 -3.46 14.32 6.26
C GLY A 26 -4.17 15.61 5.82
N ARG A 27 -3.65 16.75 6.28
CA ARG A 27 -4.13 18.06 5.84
C ARG A 27 -3.96 18.19 4.32
N SER A 28 -4.95 18.75 3.64
CA SER A 28 -4.95 19.01 2.19
C SER A 28 -5.01 17.74 1.30
N LYS A 29 -5.53 16.63 1.82
CA LYS A 29 -5.71 15.37 1.07
C LYS A 29 -7.19 15.03 0.76
N ARG A 30 -8.10 16.01 0.86
CA ARG A 30 -9.55 15.83 0.61
C ARG A 30 -9.87 15.29 -0.79
N ALA A 31 -9.05 15.63 -1.78
CA ALA A 31 -9.23 15.12 -3.14
C ALA A 31 -9.21 13.58 -3.24
N ILE A 32 -8.65 12.87 -2.25
CA ILE A 32 -8.70 11.41 -2.19
C ILE A 32 -10.11 10.96 -1.79
N GLU A 33 -10.68 11.60 -0.77
CA GLU A 33 -12.04 11.34 -0.30
C GLU A 33 -13.04 11.65 -1.43
N ASP A 34 -12.97 12.88 -1.97
CA ASP A 34 -13.83 13.34 -3.07
C ASP A 34 -13.76 12.43 -4.32
N HIS A 35 -12.59 11.81 -4.59
CA HIS A 35 -12.42 10.95 -5.76
C HIS A 35 -13.20 9.63 -5.66
N PHE A 36 -13.36 9.11 -4.46
CA PHE A 36 -14.05 7.83 -4.23
C PHE A 36 -15.52 8.02 -3.79
N ASP A 37 -15.95 9.26 -3.52
CA ASP A 37 -17.34 9.56 -3.25
C ASP A 37 -18.17 9.62 -4.54
N THR A 38 -19.47 9.43 -4.42
CA THR A 38 -20.41 9.55 -5.54
C THR A 38 -20.42 10.99 -6.08
N ALA A 39 -20.01 11.17 -7.32
CA ALA A 39 -20.07 12.46 -8.02
C ALA A 39 -21.49 12.72 -8.56
N PHE A 40 -22.46 12.97 -7.67
CA PHE A 40 -23.89 13.03 -7.97
C PHE A 40 -24.23 13.96 -9.15
N GLU A 41 -23.65 15.16 -9.19
CA GLU A 41 -23.90 16.14 -10.26
C GLU A 41 -23.41 15.61 -11.61
N LEU A 42 -22.19 15.04 -11.64
CA LEU A 42 -21.61 14.47 -12.86
C LEU A 42 -22.43 13.26 -13.35
N GLU A 43 -22.77 12.36 -12.44
CA GLU A 43 -23.55 11.17 -12.79
C GLU A 43 -24.96 11.54 -13.34
N SER A 44 -25.64 12.48 -12.69
CA SER A 44 -26.95 12.99 -13.11
C SER A 44 -26.87 13.63 -14.50
N GLU A 45 -25.83 14.40 -14.77
CA GLU A 45 -25.62 15.02 -16.09
C GLU A 45 -25.32 13.97 -17.19
N LEU A 46 -24.48 12.97 -16.88
CA LEU A 46 -24.18 11.88 -17.81
C LEU A 46 -25.43 11.05 -18.12
N GLU A 47 -26.27 10.79 -17.13
CA GLU A 47 -27.53 10.07 -17.27
C GLU A 47 -28.53 10.86 -18.11
N ALA A 48 -28.73 12.13 -17.83
CA ALA A 48 -29.60 13.02 -18.60
C ALA A 48 -29.19 13.14 -20.08
N LYS A 49 -27.88 13.06 -20.35
CA LYS A 49 -27.31 13.10 -21.72
C LYS A 49 -27.18 11.71 -22.37
N ASN A 50 -27.68 10.65 -21.75
CA ASN A 50 -27.55 9.26 -22.18
C ASN A 50 -26.08 8.84 -22.46
N LYS A 51 -25.11 9.35 -21.70
CA LYS A 51 -23.69 9.03 -21.78
C LYS A 51 -23.36 7.76 -20.97
N THR A 52 -24.03 6.64 -21.32
CA THR A 52 -24.01 5.39 -20.53
C THR A 52 -22.61 4.83 -20.31
N ALA A 53 -21.71 4.90 -21.30
CA ALA A 53 -20.35 4.40 -21.16
C ALA A 53 -19.52 5.22 -20.14
N LEU A 54 -19.64 6.56 -20.15
CA LEU A 54 -18.97 7.43 -19.19
C LEU A 54 -19.58 7.31 -17.79
N LEU A 55 -20.89 7.13 -17.69
CA LEU A 55 -21.58 6.89 -16.43
C LEU A 55 -21.12 5.57 -15.80
N ALA A 56 -20.96 4.51 -16.58
CA ALA A 56 -20.43 3.24 -16.11
C ALA A 56 -19.00 3.39 -15.56
N ILE A 57 -18.15 4.17 -16.25
CA ILE A 57 -16.79 4.47 -15.76
C ILE A 57 -16.84 5.24 -14.41
N ALA A 58 -17.66 6.29 -14.32
CA ALA A 58 -17.79 7.07 -13.08
C ALA A 58 -18.24 6.19 -11.90
N ARG A 59 -19.23 5.32 -12.10
CA ARG A 59 -19.74 4.40 -11.08
C ARG A 59 -18.80 3.24 -10.74
N SER A 60 -17.83 2.94 -11.58
CA SER A 60 -16.88 1.84 -11.36
C SER A 60 -15.65 2.23 -10.54
N ILE A 61 -15.51 3.49 -10.12
CA ILE A 61 -14.37 3.98 -9.34
C ILE A 61 -14.30 3.26 -7.98
N GLN A 62 -15.45 3.11 -7.32
CA GLN A 62 -15.57 2.32 -6.10
C GLN A 62 -16.44 1.08 -6.37
N PRO A 63 -15.90 -0.15 -6.21
CA PRO A 63 -16.70 -1.36 -6.26
C PRO A 63 -17.77 -1.41 -5.14
N ASP A 64 -18.97 -1.89 -5.45
CA ASP A 64 -20.11 -1.91 -4.53
C ASP A 64 -19.87 -2.71 -3.24
N ASP A 65 -19.01 -3.73 -3.30
CA ASP A 65 -18.66 -4.60 -2.16
C ASP A 65 -17.38 -4.15 -1.42
N MET A 66 -16.87 -2.95 -1.72
CA MET A 66 -15.69 -2.38 -1.04
C MET A 66 -16.11 -1.33 -0.02
N VAL A 67 -15.63 -1.49 1.22
CA VAL A 67 -15.80 -0.50 2.29
C VAL A 67 -14.58 0.41 2.34
N LEU A 68 -14.80 1.71 2.28
CA LEU A 68 -13.77 2.72 2.44
C LEU A 68 -13.88 3.40 3.80
N SER A 69 -12.77 3.50 4.51
CA SER A 69 -12.66 4.19 5.79
C SER A 69 -11.53 5.21 5.74
N TYR A 70 -11.67 6.32 6.43
CA TYR A 70 -10.69 7.40 6.42
C TYR A 70 -10.23 7.71 7.84
N VAL A 71 -8.91 7.71 8.03
CA VAL A 71 -8.26 8.04 9.31
C VAL A 71 -7.26 9.17 9.08
N ARG A 72 -7.16 10.07 10.03
CA ARG A 72 -6.22 11.18 9.91
C ARG A 72 -4.93 10.92 10.67
N GLN A 73 -3.82 11.14 9.99
CA GLN A 73 -2.53 11.34 10.63
C GLN A 73 -2.36 12.85 10.91
N PRO A 74 -2.57 13.31 12.15
CA PRO A 74 -2.56 14.75 12.44
C PRO A 74 -1.17 15.37 12.44
N ARG A 75 -0.12 14.56 12.63
CA ARG A 75 1.30 14.95 12.63
C ARG A 75 2.08 14.04 11.71
N MET A 76 2.94 14.58 10.87
CA MET A 76 3.81 13.82 9.95
C MET A 76 4.99 13.23 10.74
N LEU A 77 4.80 12.07 11.35
CA LEU A 77 5.79 11.33 12.14
C LEU A 77 6.29 10.06 11.43
N GLY A 78 6.24 10.04 10.11
CA GLY A 78 6.70 8.93 9.29
C GLY A 78 5.65 7.83 9.05
N LEU A 79 6.06 6.81 8.27
CA LEU A 79 5.20 5.71 7.83
C LEU A 79 4.66 4.87 9.00
N GLY A 80 5.52 4.50 9.95
CA GLY A 80 5.10 3.71 11.10
C GLY A 80 3.97 4.38 11.89
N HIS A 81 4.06 5.70 12.11
CA HIS A 81 3.00 6.46 12.78
C HIS A 81 1.72 6.51 11.92
N ALA A 82 1.82 6.60 10.59
CA ALA A 82 0.65 6.53 9.72
C ALA A 82 -0.06 5.17 9.88
N VAL A 83 0.68 4.07 9.86
CA VAL A 83 0.16 2.71 10.11
C VAL A 83 -0.49 2.62 11.48
N LEU A 84 0.14 3.16 12.52
CA LEU A 84 -0.40 3.16 13.89
C LEU A 84 -1.74 3.93 14.00
N CYS A 85 -1.96 4.99 13.20
CA CYS A 85 -3.23 5.71 13.19
C CYS A 85 -4.41 4.83 12.73
N ALA A 86 -4.17 3.78 11.96
CA ALA A 86 -5.20 2.87 11.47
C ALA A 86 -5.48 1.68 12.42
N GLU A 87 -4.69 1.48 13.47
CA GLU A 87 -4.72 0.30 14.33
C GLU A 87 -6.13 -0.08 14.83
N HIS A 88 -6.89 0.90 15.30
CA HIS A 88 -8.24 0.66 15.87
C HIS A 88 -9.27 0.20 14.82
N LEU A 89 -9.02 0.43 13.52
CA LEU A 89 -9.85 -0.07 12.43
C LEU A 89 -9.35 -1.41 11.91
N VAL A 90 -8.05 -1.68 12.00
CA VAL A 90 -7.44 -2.96 11.62
C VAL A 90 -7.75 -4.04 12.66
N GLY A 91 -7.69 -3.69 13.94
CA GLY A 91 -7.86 -4.67 15.02
C GLY A 91 -6.76 -5.73 15.04
N ASP A 92 -7.14 -6.98 15.28
CA ASP A 92 -6.23 -8.12 15.39
C ASP A 92 -6.10 -8.92 14.06
N GLU A 93 -6.44 -8.31 12.93
CA GLU A 93 -6.36 -8.94 11.62
C GLU A 93 -5.03 -8.65 10.93
N PRO A 94 -4.50 -9.57 10.09
CA PRO A 94 -3.43 -9.24 9.17
C PRO A 94 -3.92 -8.23 8.14
N PHE A 95 -3.04 -7.31 7.74
CA PHE A 95 -3.41 -6.21 6.86
C PHE A 95 -2.32 -5.88 5.86
N ALA A 96 -2.72 -5.31 4.73
CA ALA A 96 -1.80 -4.80 3.73
C ALA A 96 -1.54 -3.29 3.93
N VAL A 97 -0.32 -2.86 3.65
CA VAL A 97 0.05 -1.44 3.54
C VAL A 97 0.51 -1.19 2.12
N LEU A 98 -0.12 -0.21 1.46
CA LEU A 98 0.20 0.22 0.12
C LEU A 98 0.64 1.69 0.14
N LEU A 99 1.85 1.97 -0.32
CA LEU A 99 2.29 3.34 -0.55
C LEU A 99 1.73 3.80 -1.90
N ALA A 100 0.97 4.90 -1.89
CA ALA A 100 0.21 5.36 -3.04
C ALA A 100 1.07 6.00 -4.15
N ASP A 101 2.32 6.32 -3.85
CA ASP A 101 3.33 6.86 -4.78
C ASP A 101 4.11 5.76 -5.52
N ASP A 102 3.97 4.50 -5.10
CA ASP A 102 4.55 3.35 -5.80
C ASP A 102 3.51 2.68 -6.70
N LEU A 103 3.64 2.85 -8.01
CA LEU A 103 2.82 2.14 -8.99
C LEU A 103 3.43 0.77 -9.27
N MET A 104 2.68 -0.29 -8.96
CA MET A 104 3.09 -1.66 -9.26
C MET A 104 2.17 -2.27 -10.31
N ILE A 105 2.79 -2.88 -11.33
CA ILE A 105 2.06 -3.55 -12.42
C ILE A 105 2.57 -4.98 -12.52
N GLY A 106 1.67 -5.93 -12.53
CA GLY A 106 1.99 -7.36 -12.66
C GLY A 106 0.76 -8.19 -12.99
N THR A 107 0.99 -9.39 -13.51
CA THR A 107 -0.05 -10.38 -13.76
C THR A 107 0.45 -11.73 -13.21
N PRO A 108 -0.14 -12.25 -12.10
CA PRO A 108 -1.16 -11.59 -11.26
C PRO A 108 -0.65 -10.31 -10.57
N PRO A 109 -1.54 -9.45 -10.01
CA PRO A 109 -1.14 -8.25 -9.27
C PRO A 109 -0.13 -8.55 -8.16
N VAL A 110 0.79 -7.62 -7.89
CA VAL A 110 1.85 -7.83 -6.89
C VAL A 110 1.27 -8.16 -5.51
N LEU A 111 0.26 -7.43 -5.08
CA LEU A 111 -0.37 -7.68 -3.78
C LEU A 111 -1.05 -9.06 -3.72
N ALA A 112 -1.64 -9.55 -4.80
CA ALA A 112 -2.21 -10.90 -4.85
C ALA A 112 -1.13 -11.98 -4.65
N GLN A 113 0.06 -11.82 -5.28
CA GLN A 113 1.19 -12.72 -5.06
C GLN A 113 1.67 -12.70 -3.60
N MET A 114 1.64 -11.52 -2.96
CA MET A 114 2.01 -11.37 -1.55
C MET A 114 0.97 -12.03 -0.62
N VAL A 115 -0.33 -11.91 -0.93
CA VAL A 115 -1.41 -12.58 -0.18
C VAL A 115 -1.24 -14.09 -0.25
N ASP A 116 -0.93 -14.65 -1.41
CA ASP A 116 -0.66 -16.08 -1.56
C ASP A 116 0.55 -16.51 -0.72
N THR A 117 1.61 -15.70 -0.71
CA THR A 117 2.80 -15.96 0.11
C THR A 117 2.45 -15.91 1.60
N TYR A 118 1.70 -14.91 2.04
CA TYR A 118 1.23 -14.79 3.43
C TYR A 118 0.38 -16.01 3.84
N ASN A 119 -0.56 -16.42 3.00
CA ASN A 119 -1.43 -17.56 3.27
C ASN A 119 -0.66 -18.89 3.43
N ARG A 120 0.49 -19.02 2.74
CA ARG A 120 1.37 -20.19 2.85
C ARG A 120 2.27 -20.14 4.09
N THR A 121 2.74 -18.96 4.48
CA THR A 121 3.81 -18.81 5.49
C THR A 121 3.30 -18.34 6.86
N GLY A 122 2.18 -17.61 6.90
CA GLY A 122 1.68 -16.93 8.11
C GLY A 122 2.57 -15.81 8.62
N ALA A 123 3.61 -15.43 7.85
CA ALA A 123 4.58 -14.41 8.22
C ALA A 123 4.33 -13.10 7.49
N SER A 124 4.74 -11.97 8.08
CA SER A 124 4.74 -10.68 7.38
C SER A 124 5.54 -10.77 6.08
N VAL A 125 5.02 -10.14 5.01
CA VAL A 125 5.60 -10.17 3.67
C VAL A 125 5.91 -8.75 3.21
N LEU A 126 7.10 -8.54 2.65
CA LEU A 126 7.55 -7.28 2.07
C LEU A 126 7.76 -7.48 0.57
N ALA A 127 7.25 -6.58 -0.26
CA ALA A 127 7.65 -6.54 -1.65
C ALA A 127 9.08 -5.99 -1.76
N VAL A 128 9.91 -6.65 -2.55
CA VAL A 128 11.28 -6.22 -2.80
C VAL A 128 11.57 -6.23 -4.30
N GLN A 129 12.48 -5.36 -4.71
CA GLN A 129 12.99 -5.31 -6.07
C GLN A 129 14.51 -5.13 -6.06
N GLU A 130 15.17 -5.67 -7.06
CA GLU A 130 16.59 -5.41 -7.25
C GLU A 130 16.79 -4.03 -7.86
N VAL A 131 17.67 -3.21 -7.23
CA VAL A 131 18.00 -1.86 -7.69
C VAL A 131 19.49 -1.75 -8.00
N PRO A 132 19.91 -0.80 -8.86
CA PRO A 132 21.32 -0.46 -9.03
C PRO A 132 21.97 -0.08 -7.70
N GLN A 133 23.26 -0.43 -7.53
CA GLN A 133 24.02 -0.18 -6.29
C GLN A 133 23.96 1.29 -5.85
N GLU A 134 24.08 2.21 -6.78
CA GLU A 134 24.03 3.66 -6.54
C GLU A 134 22.66 4.16 -6.02
N HIS A 135 21.59 3.36 -6.18
CA HIS A 135 20.26 3.70 -5.72
C HIS A 135 19.91 3.14 -4.33
N THR A 136 20.74 2.27 -3.76
CA THR A 136 20.46 1.62 -2.46
C THR A 136 20.23 2.62 -1.32
N GLY A 137 20.89 3.78 -1.38
CA GLY A 137 20.74 4.86 -0.40
C GLY A 137 19.35 5.53 -0.35
N ARG A 138 18.41 5.12 -1.21
CA ARG A 138 17.05 5.65 -1.24
C ARG A 138 16.03 4.74 -0.55
N TYR A 139 16.39 3.50 -0.24
CA TYR A 139 15.47 2.43 0.18
C TYR A 139 15.93 1.74 1.44
N GLY A 140 15.00 1.09 2.13
CA GLY A 140 15.34 0.01 3.04
C GLY A 140 15.88 -1.17 2.24
N ILE A 141 17.05 -1.67 2.59
CA ILE A 141 17.71 -2.78 1.92
C ILE A 141 17.61 -4.03 2.77
N VAL A 142 17.06 -5.10 2.22
CA VAL A 142 16.89 -6.37 2.94
C VAL A 142 18.10 -7.29 2.73
N VAL A 143 18.37 -8.07 3.77
CA VAL A 143 19.32 -9.18 3.76
C VAL A 143 18.59 -10.45 4.18
N GLY A 144 18.85 -11.53 3.48
CA GLY A 144 18.21 -12.81 3.77
C GLY A 144 18.71 -13.93 2.90
N THR A 145 18.06 -15.08 3.03
CA THR A 145 18.37 -16.28 2.25
C THR A 145 17.25 -16.56 1.28
N THR A 146 17.56 -16.76 0.01
CA THR A 146 16.58 -17.18 -0.99
C THR A 146 16.11 -18.60 -0.67
N THR A 147 14.83 -18.75 -0.45
CA THR A 147 14.20 -20.05 -0.12
C THR A 147 13.47 -20.64 -1.32
N GLU A 148 12.94 -19.78 -2.21
CA GLU A 148 12.29 -20.16 -3.47
C GLU A 148 12.69 -19.13 -4.53
N GLU A 149 12.41 -19.37 -5.80
CA GLU A 149 12.83 -18.53 -6.93
C GLU A 149 12.53 -17.03 -6.74
N ARG A 150 11.44 -16.69 -6.05
CA ARG A 150 11.01 -15.29 -5.83
C ARG A 150 10.73 -14.99 -4.36
N LEU A 151 11.29 -15.76 -3.45
CA LEU A 151 11.06 -15.64 -2.02
C LEU A 151 12.38 -15.61 -1.25
N ILE A 152 12.53 -14.57 -0.44
CA ILE A 152 13.69 -14.38 0.44
C ILE A 152 13.20 -14.41 1.89
N GLN A 153 13.77 -15.30 2.70
CA GLN A 153 13.61 -15.22 4.15
C GLN A 153 14.49 -14.11 4.68
N VAL A 154 13.88 -12.99 5.07
CA VAL A 154 14.59 -11.80 5.54
C VAL A 154 15.17 -12.05 6.93
N SER A 155 16.46 -11.79 7.12
CA SER A 155 17.14 -11.84 8.42
C SER A 155 17.22 -10.47 9.09
N HIS A 156 17.48 -9.42 8.31
CA HIS A 156 17.49 -8.03 8.79
C HIS A 156 17.33 -7.05 7.63
N MET A 157 17.15 -5.78 7.98
CA MET A 157 17.01 -4.69 7.02
C MET A 157 17.83 -3.50 7.48
N VAL A 158 18.43 -2.77 6.52
CA VAL A 158 19.19 -1.55 6.77
C VAL A 158 18.52 -0.39 6.04
N GLU A 159 18.12 0.63 6.76
CA GLU A 159 17.47 1.81 6.19
C GLU A 159 18.50 2.72 5.52
N LYS A 160 18.31 2.98 4.24
CA LYS A 160 19.07 3.92 3.41
C LYS A 160 20.59 3.83 3.60
N PRO A 161 21.20 2.63 3.44
CA PRO A 161 22.64 2.49 3.59
C PRO A 161 23.38 3.27 2.50
N LYS A 162 24.58 3.74 2.80
CA LYS A 162 25.44 4.29 1.75
C LYS A 162 25.71 3.20 0.70
N PRO A 163 25.75 3.54 -0.59
CA PRO A 163 25.94 2.55 -1.66
C PRO A 163 27.17 1.64 -1.47
N GLU A 164 28.26 2.18 -0.93
CA GLU A 164 29.53 1.46 -0.74
C GLU A 164 29.45 0.37 0.33
N VAL A 165 28.47 0.47 1.25
CA VAL A 165 28.30 -0.46 2.37
C VAL A 165 26.93 -1.14 2.39
N ALA A 166 26.15 -0.96 1.32
CA ALA A 166 24.85 -1.62 1.21
C ALA A 166 25.03 -3.15 1.18
N PRO A 167 24.36 -3.89 2.08
CA PRO A 167 24.61 -5.33 2.23
C PRO A 167 24.02 -6.17 1.10
N SER A 168 23.11 -5.61 0.33
CA SER A 168 22.52 -6.21 -0.86
C SER A 168 21.96 -5.13 -1.77
N ARG A 169 21.36 -5.52 -2.90
CA ARG A 169 20.63 -4.64 -3.81
C ARG A 169 19.11 -4.85 -3.76
N MET A 170 18.62 -5.65 -2.81
CA MET A 170 17.21 -5.95 -2.67
C MET A 170 16.52 -4.83 -1.85
N ALA A 171 15.90 -3.91 -2.57
CA ALA A 171 15.22 -2.74 -2.00
C ALA A 171 13.77 -3.05 -1.68
N VAL A 172 13.29 -2.58 -0.52
CA VAL A 172 11.87 -2.66 -0.16
C VAL A 172 11.08 -1.74 -1.07
N ALA A 173 10.04 -2.28 -1.66
CA ALA A 173 9.05 -1.55 -2.43
C ALA A 173 7.79 -1.30 -1.56
N GLY A 174 6.98 -0.33 -1.94
CA GLY A 174 5.87 0.18 -1.15
C GLY A 174 4.67 -0.73 -0.96
N ARG A 175 4.88 -2.04 -0.81
CA ARG A 175 3.83 -3.04 -0.51
C ARG A 175 4.27 -3.94 0.63
N TYR A 176 3.39 -4.07 1.62
CA TYR A 176 3.63 -4.87 2.83
C TYR A 176 2.38 -5.65 3.18
N ILE A 177 2.53 -6.87 3.68
CA ILE A 177 1.50 -7.56 4.46
C ILE A 177 2.06 -7.76 5.85
N LEU A 178 1.36 -7.24 6.84
CA LEU A 178 1.82 -7.18 8.21
C LEU A 178 0.85 -7.91 9.14
N THR A 179 1.40 -8.49 10.18
CA THR A 179 0.60 -9.04 11.29
C THR A 179 0.36 -7.95 12.35
N PRO A 180 -0.70 -8.04 13.18
CA PRO A 180 -1.01 -7.04 14.20
C PRO A 180 0.12 -6.79 15.21
N GLY A 181 1.00 -7.75 15.42
CA GLY A 181 2.18 -7.60 16.26
C GLY A 181 3.07 -6.41 15.92
N VAL A 182 3.01 -5.91 14.67
CA VAL A 182 3.76 -4.73 14.24
C VAL A 182 3.37 -3.46 15.03
N PHE A 183 2.12 -3.32 15.46
CA PHE A 183 1.68 -2.14 16.21
C PHE A 183 2.43 -1.98 17.54
N SER A 184 2.68 -3.08 18.24
CA SER A 184 3.46 -3.06 19.48
C SER A 184 4.91 -2.65 19.23
N GLN A 185 5.50 -3.08 18.11
CA GLN A 185 6.86 -2.70 17.71
C GLN A 185 6.95 -1.21 17.34
N ILE A 186 5.99 -0.71 16.58
CA ILE A 186 5.95 0.71 16.20
C ILE A 186 5.87 1.61 17.45
N ARG A 187 5.06 1.25 18.45
CA ARG A 187 4.96 2.05 19.69
C ARG A 187 6.25 2.11 20.50
N GLN A 188 7.11 1.10 20.39
CA GLN A 188 8.39 1.04 21.10
C GLN A 188 9.50 1.81 20.38
N GLN A 189 9.30 2.15 19.11
CA GLN A 189 10.29 2.91 18.35
C GLN A 189 10.25 4.39 18.74
N THR A 190 11.41 4.95 19.03
CA THR A 190 11.61 6.40 18.97
C THR A 190 11.53 6.84 17.51
N ALA A 191 11.08 8.10 17.28
CA ALA A 191 10.88 8.66 15.95
C ALA A 191 11.99 8.23 14.97
N GLY A 192 11.60 7.57 13.87
CA GLY A 192 12.55 7.08 12.88
C GLY A 192 13.24 8.23 12.16
N ALA A 193 14.40 7.95 11.59
CA ALA A 193 15.09 8.84 10.67
C ALA A 193 14.32 8.90 9.34
N GLY A 194 13.37 9.85 9.21
CA GLY A 194 12.60 10.12 8.01
C GLY A 194 12.61 11.59 7.69
#